data_3b7eb2317111c99d922bd6de5ce8abb8
#
_entry.id   3b7eb2317111c99d922bd6de5ce8abb8
#
_cell.length_a   1.000
_cell.length_b   1.000
_cell.length_c   1.000
_cell.angle_alpha   90.00
_cell.angle_beta   90.00
_cell.angle_gamma   90.00
#
_symmetry.space_group_name_H-M   'P 1'
#
loop_
_entity.id
_entity.type
_entity.pdbx_description
1 polymer ?
#
loop_
_entity_poly.entity_id
_entity_poly.type
_entity_poly.pdbx_seq_one_letter_code
_entity_poly.pdbx_strand_id
1 'polypeptide(L)' 'MIKLDKSLVDYIGNESGDQIIQHVIALAHGLNMKVVAEGVEKKEQAAFLQNMNCDQIQGYYYSSPKSYEVFNKMTLE' A
#
# COMPACT_ATOMS: atom_id res chain seq x y z
N MET A 1 -9.97 -7.56 -8.41
CA MET A 1 -8.98 -7.06 -7.47
C MET A 1 -7.87 -6.35 -8.22
N ILE A 2 -7.47 -5.22 -7.72
CA ILE A 2 -6.41 -4.42 -8.34
C ILE A 2 -5.15 -4.55 -7.50
N LYS A 3 -4.02 -4.79 -8.17
CA LYS A 3 -2.73 -4.88 -7.49
C LYS A 3 -1.88 -3.69 -7.84
N LEU A 4 -1.39 -3.02 -6.80
CA LEU A 4 -0.38 -1.97 -6.94
C LEU A 4 0.97 -2.66 -6.80
N ASP A 5 1.73 -2.73 -7.89
CA ASP A 5 3.00 -3.42 -7.81
C ASP A 5 4.06 -2.55 -7.15
N LYS A 6 5.21 -3.17 -6.90
CA LYS A 6 6.29 -2.52 -6.18
C LYS A 6 6.74 -1.23 -6.86
N SER A 7 6.78 -1.20 -8.17
CA SER A 7 7.28 -0.01 -8.86
C SER A 7 6.38 1.19 -8.60
N LEU A 8 5.09 0.98 -8.47
CA LEU A 8 4.17 2.06 -8.13
C LEU A 8 4.26 2.42 -6.64
N VAL A 9 4.35 1.41 -5.79
CA VAL A 9 4.49 1.63 -4.35
C VAL A 9 5.75 2.44 -4.03
N ASP A 10 6.80 2.25 -4.80
CA ASP A 10 8.06 2.98 -4.59
C ASP A 10 7.92 4.47 -4.86
N TYR A 11 6.87 4.90 -5.54
CA TYR A 11 6.62 6.33 -5.74
C TYR A 11 5.97 7.01 -4.54
N ILE A 12 5.59 6.26 -3.53
CA ILE A 12 5.01 6.86 -2.32
C ILE A 12 6.05 7.79 -1.68
N GLY A 13 5.61 8.99 -1.32
CA GLY A 13 6.49 10.04 -0.84
C GLY A 13 6.75 11.10 -1.89
N ASN A 14 6.39 10.81 -3.13
CA ASN A 14 6.43 11.78 -4.22
C ASN A 14 5.01 12.26 -4.46
N GLU A 15 4.82 13.57 -4.60
CA GLU A 15 3.48 14.14 -4.71
C GLU A 15 2.68 13.51 -5.85
N SER A 16 3.29 13.36 -7.01
CA SER A 16 2.60 12.77 -8.17
C SER A 16 2.25 11.31 -7.92
N GLY A 17 3.17 10.56 -7.33
CA GLY A 17 2.92 9.16 -7.01
C GLY A 17 1.79 9.01 -6.00
N ASP A 18 1.79 9.86 -4.98
CA ASP A 18 0.75 9.82 -3.96
C ASP A 18 -0.62 10.08 -4.56
N GLN A 19 -0.71 11.05 -5.47
CA GLN A 19 -1.97 11.37 -6.13
C GLN A 19 -2.46 10.23 -7.01
N ILE A 20 -1.56 9.60 -7.76
CA ILE A 20 -1.92 8.49 -8.61
C ILE A 20 -2.49 7.35 -7.76
N ILE A 21 -1.82 6.98 -6.69
CA ILE A 21 -2.25 5.88 -5.84
C ILE A 21 -3.59 6.21 -5.19
N GLN A 22 -3.76 7.43 -4.72
CA GLN A 22 -5.01 7.87 -4.11
C GLN A 22 -6.17 7.72 -5.09
N HIS A 23 -5.98 8.15 -6.33
CA HIS A 23 -7.04 8.08 -7.32
C HIS A 23 -7.34 6.64 -7.75
N VAL A 24 -6.30 5.81 -7.86
CA VAL A 24 -6.49 4.41 -8.21
C VAL A 24 -7.31 3.69 -7.15
N ILE A 25 -6.99 3.91 -5.87
CA ILE A 25 -7.73 3.29 -4.78
C ILE A 25 -9.18 3.77 -4.77
N ALA A 26 -9.38 5.08 -4.93
CA ALA A 26 -10.73 5.64 -4.94
C ALA A 26 -11.55 5.07 -6.10
N LEU A 27 -10.95 4.98 -7.27
CA LEU A 27 -11.63 4.42 -8.44
C LEU A 27 -11.99 2.97 -8.23
N ALA A 28 -11.06 2.18 -7.73
CA ALA A 28 -11.29 0.77 -7.48
C ALA A 28 -12.45 0.57 -6.50
N HIS A 29 -12.46 1.33 -5.41
CA HIS A 29 -13.52 1.22 -4.42
C HIS A 29 -14.87 1.67 -5.00
N GLY A 30 -14.86 2.67 -5.86
CA GLY A 30 -16.06 3.09 -6.54
C GLY A 30 -16.64 2.02 -7.44
N LEU A 31 -15.81 1.09 -7.88
CA LEU A 31 -16.21 -0.05 -8.72
C LEU A 31 -16.39 -1.32 -7.89
N ASN A 32 -16.40 -1.21 -6.57
CA ASN A 32 -16.50 -2.35 -5.66
C ASN A 32 -15.36 -3.35 -5.81
N MET A 33 -14.18 -2.85 -6.14
CA MET A 33 -12.99 -3.68 -6.28
C MET A 33 -12.05 -3.45 -5.10
N LYS A 34 -11.37 -4.49 -4.69
CA LYS A 34 -10.38 -4.37 -3.62
C LYS A 34 -9.01 -4.07 -4.21
N VAL A 35 -8.18 -3.41 -3.41
CA VAL A 35 -6.85 -3.01 -3.82
C VAL A 35 -5.84 -3.67 -2.89
N VAL A 36 -4.83 -4.29 -3.49
CA VAL A 36 -3.73 -4.92 -2.77
C VAL A 36 -2.45 -4.21 -3.19
N ALA A 37 -1.70 -3.70 -2.23
CA ALA A 37 -0.39 -3.12 -2.49
C ALA A 37 0.68 -4.17 -2.23
N GLU A 38 1.60 -4.31 -3.17
CA GLU A 38 2.67 -5.30 -3.08
C GLU A 38 4.03 -4.62 -3.00
N GLY A 39 4.97 -5.30 -2.38
CA GLY A 39 6.34 -4.79 -2.34
C GLY A 39 6.54 -3.62 -1.40
N VAL A 40 5.71 -3.52 -0.37
CA VAL A 40 5.86 -2.47 0.64
C VAL A 40 7.06 -2.80 1.52
N GLU A 41 8.02 -1.89 1.57
CA GLU A 41 9.25 -2.11 2.31
C GLU A 41 9.48 -1.08 3.41
N LYS A 42 8.79 0.04 3.35
CA LYS A 42 8.99 1.13 4.28
C LYS A 42 7.76 1.38 5.10
N LYS A 43 7.98 1.74 6.35
CA LYS A 43 6.92 2.05 7.27
C LYS A 43 6.05 3.20 6.77
N GLU A 44 6.67 4.19 6.15
CA GLU A 44 5.97 5.34 5.61
C GLU A 44 5.05 4.94 4.47
N GLN A 45 5.46 3.98 3.66
CA GLN A 45 4.63 3.46 2.59
C GLN A 45 3.39 2.78 3.15
N ALA A 46 3.57 1.96 4.17
CA ALA A 46 2.45 1.29 4.82
C ALA A 46 1.48 2.29 5.43
N ALA A 47 2.00 3.30 6.11
CA ALA A 47 1.16 4.32 6.74
C ALA A 47 0.34 5.07 5.70
N PHE A 48 0.96 5.43 4.59
CA PHE A 48 0.25 6.13 3.52
C PHE A 48 -0.88 5.27 2.96
N LEU A 49 -0.59 4.00 2.69
CA LEU A 49 -1.59 3.10 2.13
C LEU A 49 -2.74 2.87 3.10
N GLN A 50 -2.46 2.76 4.39
CA GLN A 50 -3.51 2.66 5.39
C GLN A 50 -4.40 3.89 5.39
N ASN A 51 -3.81 5.07 5.29
CA ASN A 51 -4.57 6.30 5.25
C ASN A 51 -5.45 6.40 4.01
N MET A 52 -5.03 5.76 2.93
CA MET A 52 -5.81 5.74 1.69
C MET A 52 -6.84 4.61 1.66
N ASN A 53 -6.96 3.85 2.73
CA ASN A 53 -7.90 2.73 2.82
C ASN A 53 -7.59 1.61 1.83
N CYS A 54 -6.31 1.37 1.57
CA CYS A 54 -5.91 0.21 0.80
C CYS A 54 -6.37 -1.05 1.54
N ASP A 55 -6.95 -1.99 0.80
CA ASP A 55 -7.60 -3.14 1.42
C ASP A 55 -6.60 -4.14 1.99
N GLN A 56 -5.47 -4.31 1.33
CA GLN A 56 -4.46 -5.24 1.78
C GLN A 56 -3.08 -4.71 1.43
N ILE A 57 -2.14 -4.91 2.34
CA ILE A 57 -0.77 -4.44 2.16
C ILE A 57 0.14 -5.64 2.32
N GLN A 58 0.97 -5.89 1.32
CA GLN A 58 1.89 -7.02 1.31
C GLN A 58 3.32 -6.51 1.17
N GLY A 59 4.23 -7.12 1.91
CA GLY A 59 5.62 -6.76 1.83
C GLY A 59 6.32 -6.97 3.15
N TYR A 60 7.50 -6.36 3.25
CA TYR A 60 8.35 -6.46 4.42
C TYR A 60 8.84 -5.09 4.82
N TYR A 61 8.96 -4.87 6.11
CA TYR A 61 9.69 -3.71 6.60
C TYR A 61 10.31 -4.06 7.95
N TYR A 62 11.28 -3.26 8.36
CA TYR A 62 11.86 -3.40 9.68
C TYR A 62 11.03 -2.62 10.68
N SER A 63 10.44 -3.34 11.62
CA SER A 63 9.78 -2.68 12.74
C SER A 63 10.78 -2.50 13.89
N SER A 64 11.84 -3.28 13.85
CA SER A 64 12.92 -3.19 14.81
C SER A 64 14.19 -3.67 14.15
N PRO A 65 15.36 -3.46 14.78
CA PRO A 65 16.62 -3.87 14.16
C PRO A 65 16.73 -5.36 13.88
N LYS A 66 15.91 -6.16 14.49
CA LYS A 66 16.06 -7.61 14.41
C LYS A 66 14.97 -8.31 13.67
N SER A 67 13.95 -7.63 13.24
CA SER A 67 12.81 -8.33 12.68
C SER A 67 12.26 -7.66 11.46
N TYR A 68 11.74 -8.50 10.58
CA TYR A 68 10.94 -8.07 9.45
C TYR A 68 9.49 -8.32 9.82
N GLU A 69 8.66 -7.36 9.53
CA GLU A 69 7.23 -7.55 9.62
C GLU A 69 6.71 -7.89 8.24
N VAL A 70 5.87 -8.90 8.16
CA VAL A 70 5.24 -9.28 6.90
C VAL A 70 3.84 -8.69 6.90
N PHE A 71 3.60 -7.81 5.96
CA PHE A 71 2.34 -7.08 5.88
C PHE A 71 1.22 -7.82 5.17
N ASN A 72 1.49 -8.99 4.62
CA ASN A 72 0.51 -9.68 3.80
C ASN A 72 -0.75 -10.12 4.56
N LYS A 73 -0.73 -9.97 5.88
CA LYS A 73 -1.90 -10.28 6.69
C LYS A 73 -2.67 -9.04 7.11
N MET A 74 -2.18 -7.89 6.76
CA MET A 74 -2.80 -6.65 7.13
C MET A 74 -4.00 -6.38 6.24
N THR A 75 -5.16 -6.29 6.84
CA THR A 75 -6.38 -6.00 6.10
C THR A 75 -7.04 -4.79 6.72
N LEU A 76 -7.32 -3.80 5.90
CA LEU A 76 -7.93 -2.56 6.36
C LEU A 76 -9.42 -2.62 6.08
N GLU A 77 -10.16 -2.99 7.09
CA GLU A 77 -11.61 -3.07 6.96
C GLU A 77 -12.28 -2.37 8.12
#